data_a00e2b22e0f0ee308f9dcab593b4633e
#
_entry.id   a00e2b22e0f0ee308f9dcab593b4633e
#
_cell.length_a   1.000
_cell.length_b   1.000
_cell.length_c   1.000
_cell.angle_alpha   90.00
_cell.angle_beta   90.00
_cell.angle_gamma   90.00
#
_symmetry.space_group_name_H-M   'P 1'
#
loop_
_entity.id
_entity.type
_entity.pdbx_description
1 polymer ?
#
loop_
_entity_poly.entity_id
_entity_poly.type
_entity_poly.pdbx_seq_one_letter_code
_entity_poly.pdbx_strand_id
1 'polypeptide(L)'
;MPVIVLPYIPSTITVHLGLPDQWAENVTVSFPDYVKNVASSEIYPTWELSAIRANVLAIISFALNRVYTEFYPSRGYNFQITNTTAYDQKFIRGRSFFQSISAVVDEIFNDYIRRQGFVEPLSAKFCNGTTSTCDGLSQWGSQEMAQAGYNSMEILRHYYGDDIELVVNAPIQDITQSYPGSP
;
A
#
# COMPACT_ATOMS: atom_id res chain seq x y z
N MET A 1 -23.57 21.74 0.36
CA MET A 1 -22.11 21.55 0.11
C MET A 1 -21.75 20.09 0.37
N PRO A 2 -21.18 19.41 -0.62
CA PRO A 2 -20.68 18.07 -0.37
C PRO A 2 -19.52 18.11 0.64
N VAL A 3 -19.50 17.16 1.57
CA VAL A 3 -18.43 17.02 2.54
C VAL A 3 -17.32 16.20 1.88
N ILE A 4 -16.10 16.74 1.84
CA ILE A 4 -14.93 15.99 1.37
C ILE A 4 -14.44 15.10 2.51
N VAL A 5 -14.47 13.79 2.28
CA VAL A 5 -13.89 12.83 3.22
C VAL A 5 -12.40 12.74 2.94
N LEU A 6 -11.59 13.06 3.95
CA LEU A 6 -10.14 12.97 3.83
C LEU A 6 -9.66 11.55 4.11
N PRO A 7 -8.60 11.10 3.41
CA PRO A 7 -7.98 9.81 3.71
C PRO A 7 -7.45 9.74 5.15
N TYR A 8 -7.46 8.55 5.70
CA TYR A 8 -6.91 8.25 7.02
C TYR A 8 -6.17 6.93 6.98
N ILE A 9 -5.33 6.70 7.98
CA ILE A 9 -4.66 5.42 8.17
C ILE A 9 -5.60 4.55 9.01
N PRO A 10 -6.07 3.40 8.52
CA PRO A 10 -6.89 2.53 9.34
C PRO A 10 -6.03 1.94 10.47
N SER A 11 -6.58 1.86 11.68
CA SER A 11 -5.88 1.23 12.80
C SER A 11 -5.61 -0.25 12.52
N THR A 12 -6.59 -0.91 11.90
CA THR A 12 -6.48 -2.30 11.44
C THR A 12 -7.03 -2.43 10.01
N ILE A 13 -6.63 -3.49 9.34
CA ILE A 13 -7.12 -3.83 8.00
C ILE A 13 -7.47 -5.31 7.96
N THR A 14 -8.58 -5.67 7.33
CA THR A 14 -9.01 -7.05 7.17
C THR A 14 -8.61 -7.56 5.79
N VAL A 15 -7.84 -8.65 5.79
CA VAL A 15 -7.27 -9.28 4.59
C VAL A 15 -7.99 -10.59 4.31
N HIS A 16 -8.51 -10.73 3.10
CA HIS A 16 -9.10 -11.97 2.61
C HIS A 16 -8.00 -12.87 2.06
N LEU A 17 -7.90 -14.10 2.55
CA LEU A 17 -6.82 -15.03 2.19
C LEU A 17 -7.16 -15.88 0.96
N GLY A 18 -7.57 -15.22 -0.12
CA GLY A 18 -7.91 -15.86 -1.37
C GLY A 18 -8.41 -14.86 -2.40
N LEU A 19 -8.89 -15.37 -3.53
CA LEU A 19 -9.55 -14.55 -4.54
C LEU A 19 -10.86 -13.98 -3.98
N PRO A 20 -11.35 -12.84 -4.47
CA PRO A 20 -12.52 -12.19 -3.86
C PRO A 20 -13.74 -13.09 -3.71
N ASP A 21 -14.05 -13.91 -4.71
CA ASP A 21 -15.22 -14.80 -4.69
C ASP A 21 -14.91 -16.20 -4.16
N GLN A 22 -13.66 -16.46 -3.80
CA GLN A 22 -13.25 -17.73 -3.22
C GLN A 22 -13.62 -17.75 -1.73
N TRP A 23 -14.19 -18.87 -1.27
CA TRP A 23 -14.38 -19.05 0.16
C TRP A 23 -13.01 -19.18 0.84
N ALA A 24 -12.70 -18.26 1.74
CA ALA A 24 -11.43 -18.21 2.41
C ALA A 24 -11.56 -17.43 3.72
N GLU A 25 -10.59 -17.63 4.61
CA GLU A 25 -10.54 -16.94 5.89
C GLU A 25 -10.19 -15.46 5.69
N ASN A 26 -10.78 -14.61 6.53
CA ASN A 26 -10.39 -13.20 6.67
C ASN A 26 -9.60 -13.05 7.95
N VAL A 27 -8.46 -12.34 7.89
CA VAL A 27 -7.65 -12.01 9.05
C VAL A 27 -7.56 -10.51 9.21
N THR A 28 -7.64 -10.04 10.44
CA THR A 28 -7.51 -8.62 10.76
C THR A 28 -6.19 -8.38 11.45
N VAL A 29 -5.40 -7.47 10.93
CA VAL A 29 -4.08 -7.13 11.45
C VAL A 29 -3.96 -5.61 11.59
N SER A 30 -3.00 -5.14 12.40
CA SER A 30 -2.71 -3.71 12.45
C SER A 30 -2.22 -3.25 11.07
N PHE A 31 -2.48 -1.99 10.73
CA PHE A 31 -2.05 -1.47 9.43
C PHE A 31 -0.52 -1.49 9.28
N PRO A 32 0.27 -1.06 10.28
CA PRO A 32 1.73 -1.20 10.16
C PRO A 32 2.19 -2.64 9.94
N ASP A 33 1.61 -3.61 10.64
CA ASP A 33 1.96 -5.02 10.45
C ASP A 33 1.57 -5.54 9.08
N TYR A 34 0.45 -5.08 8.52
CA TYR A 34 0.07 -5.37 7.15
C TYR A 34 1.15 -4.89 6.17
N VAL A 35 1.58 -3.64 6.31
CA VAL A 35 2.61 -3.06 5.43
C VAL A 35 3.94 -3.78 5.58
N LYS A 36 4.35 -4.11 6.82
CA LYS A 36 5.57 -4.88 7.07
C LYS A 36 5.53 -6.25 6.41
N ASN A 37 4.37 -6.91 6.48
CA ASN A 37 4.16 -8.22 5.87
C ASN A 37 4.31 -8.16 4.36
N VAL A 38 3.59 -7.24 3.71
CA VAL A 38 3.64 -7.09 2.24
C VAL A 38 5.06 -6.72 1.80
N ALA A 39 5.69 -5.74 2.44
CA ALA A 39 7.03 -5.31 2.08
C ALA A 39 8.04 -6.45 2.26
N SER A 40 7.96 -7.19 3.36
CA SER A 40 8.84 -8.35 3.60
C SER A 40 8.58 -9.50 2.62
N SER A 41 7.42 -9.52 1.96
CA SER A 41 7.06 -10.52 0.93
C SER A 41 7.45 -10.08 -0.47
N GLU A 42 7.65 -8.78 -0.70
CA GLU A 42 7.80 -8.20 -2.03
C GLU A 42 9.24 -7.75 -2.35
N ILE A 43 9.97 -7.22 -1.36
CA ILE A 43 11.29 -6.64 -1.60
C ILE A 43 12.35 -7.24 -0.67
N TYR A 44 13.61 -6.95 -0.94
CA TYR A 44 14.73 -7.50 -0.18
C TYR A 44 15.16 -6.55 0.95
N PRO A 45 15.45 -7.09 2.16
CA PRO A 45 15.86 -6.28 3.30
C PRO A 45 17.25 -5.63 3.13
N THR A 46 18.05 -6.11 2.18
CA THR A 46 19.39 -5.61 1.90
C THR A 46 19.42 -4.47 0.89
N TRP A 47 18.26 -4.09 0.34
CA TRP A 47 18.18 -2.99 -0.61
C TRP A 47 18.52 -1.64 0.03
N GLU A 48 18.87 -0.67 -0.82
CA GLU A 48 19.12 0.70 -0.39
C GLU A 48 17.89 1.30 0.28
N LEU A 49 18.13 2.17 1.28
CA LEU A 49 17.06 2.79 2.06
C LEU A 49 16.06 3.54 1.18
N SER A 50 16.53 4.26 0.16
CA SER A 50 15.64 4.98 -0.77
C SER A 50 14.72 4.05 -1.52
N ALA A 51 15.19 2.87 -1.92
CA ALA A 51 14.37 1.86 -2.60
C ALA A 51 13.33 1.27 -1.64
N ILE A 52 13.73 0.93 -0.42
CA ILE A 52 12.80 0.41 0.59
C ILE A 52 11.70 1.44 0.86
N ARG A 53 12.05 2.71 1.07
CA ARG A 53 11.09 3.79 1.30
C ARG A 53 10.12 3.97 0.13
N ALA A 54 10.63 3.99 -1.10
CA ALA A 54 9.78 4.13 -2.29
C ALA A 54 8.77 2.99 -2.39
N ASN A 55 9.22 1.75 -2.21
CA ASN A 55 8.34 0.58 -2.25
C ASN A 55 7.32 0.59 -1.11
N VAL A 56 7.73 0.94 0.10
CA VAL A 56 6.83 1.02 1.25
C VAL A 56 5.75 2.09 1.02
N LEU A 57 6.11 3.26 0.51
CA LEU A 57 5.13 4.30 0.19
C LEU A 57 4.13 3.84 -0.89
N ALA A 58 4.60 3.11 -1.89
CA ALA A 58 3.70 2.53 -2.90
C ALA A 58 2.74 1.51 -2.28
N ILE A 59 3.24 0.63 -1.42
CA ILE A 59 2.43 -0.37 -0.72
C ILE A 59 1.35 0.30 0.14
N ILE A 60 1.74 1.29 0.94
CA ILE A 60 0.82 2.05 1.79
C ILE A 60 -0.26 2.71 0.95
N SER A 61 0.13 3.41 -0.11
CA SER A 61 -0.79 4.20 -0.95
C SER A 61 -1.80 3.31 -1.65
N PHE A 62 -1.36 2.16 -2.17
CA PHE A 62 -2.27 1.19 -2.80
C PHE A 62 -3.31 0.68 -1.79
N ALA A 63 -2.87 0.28 -0.61
CA ALA A 63 -3.77 -0.22 0.43
C ALA A 63 -4.75 0.86 0.89
N LEU A 64 -4.27 2.10 1.08
CA LEU A 64 -5.12 3.23 1.44
C LEU A 64 -6.14 3.55 0.36
N ASN A 65 -5.77 3.42 -0.92
CA ASN A 65 -6.72 3.59 -2.02
C ASN A 65 -7.88 2.61 -1.90
N ARG A 66 -7.59 1.33 -1.61
CA ARG A 66 -8.62 0.31 -1.40
C ARG A 66 -9.55 0.67 -0.25
N VAL A 67 -9.00 1.15 0.86
CA VAL A 67 -9.79 1.56 2.03
C VAL A 67 -10.60 2.82 1.74
N TYR A 68 -9.97 3.83 1.16
CA TYR A 68 -10.61 5.11 0.88
C TYR A 68 -11.77 4.98 -0.10
N THR A 69 -11.61 4.17 -1.15
CA THR A 69 -12.65 3.96 -2.16
C THR A 69 -13.69 2.93 -1.74
N GLU A 70 -13.53 2.29 -0.57
CA GLU A 70 -14.37 1.18 -0.14
C GLU A 70 -14.50 0.11 -1.23
N PHE A 71 -13.38 -0.20 -1.90
CA PHE A 71 -13.35 -1.00 -3.11
C PHE A 71 -14.11 -2.32 -2.98
N TYR A 72 -13.79 -3.13 -1.97
CA TYR A 72 -14.47 -4.41 -1.74
C TYR A 72 -15.79 -4.26 -0.99
N PRO A 73 -15.86 -3.50 0.11
CA PRO A 73 -17.12 -3.34 0.83
C PRO A 73 -18.25 -2.78 -0.04
N SER A 74 -17.96 -1.83 -0.94
CA SER A 74 -18.99 -1.29 -1.86
C SER A 74 -19.54 -2.33 -2.84
N ARG A 75 -18.81 -3.43 -3.02
CA ARG A 75 -19.20 -4.56 -3.88
C ARG A 75 -19.82 -5.72 -3.10
N GLY A 76 -20.07 -5.53 -1.80
CA GLY A 76 -20.72 -6.53 -0.94
C GLY A 76 -19.77 -7.47 -0.21
N TYR A 77 -18.46 -7.23 -0.28
CA TYR A 77 -17.49 -8.05 0.44
C TYR A 77 -17.24 -7.49 1.84
N ASN A 78 -16.85 -8.34 2.78
CA ASN A 78 -16.63 -7.99 4.19
C ASN A 78 -15.14 -7.91 4.55
N PHE A 79 -14.31 -7.47 3.62
CA PHE A 79 -12.88 -7.26 3.83
C PHE A 79 -12.42 -6.04 3.02
N GLN A 80 -11.25 -5.51 3.34
CA GLN A 80 -10.71 -4.34 2.67
C GLN A 80 -9.78 -4.68 1.49
N ILE A 81 -9.10 -5.83 1.56
CA ILE A 81 -8.06 -6.17 0.59
C ILE A 81 -7.89 -7.70 0.55
N THR A 82 -7.40 -8.23 -0.56
CA THR A 82 -7.02 -9.64 -0.66
C THR A 82 -5.52 -9.83 -0.43
N ASN A 83 -5.10 -11.08 -0.27
CA ASN A 83 -3.70 -11.44 -0.10
C ASN A 83 -2.97 -11.74 -1.42
N THR A 84 -3.61 -11.52 -2.56
CA THR A 84 -3.13 -11.98 -3.85
C THR A 84 -2.70 -10.84 -4.77
N THR A 85 -1.57 -11.03 -5.47
CA THR A 85 -1.08 -10.09 -6.48
C THR A 85 -1.96 -10.06 -7.73
N ALA A 86 -2.86 -11.02 -7.90
CA ALA A 86 -3.84 -10.99 -9.00
C ALA A 86 -4.79 -9.79 -8.90
N TYR A 87 -5.07 -9.33 -7.69
CA TYR A 87 -5.97 -8.22 -7.43
C TYR A 87 -5.34 -7.09 -6.64
N ASP A 88 -4.47 -7.40 -5.67
CA ASP A 88 -3.93 -6.44 -4.73
C ASP A 88 -2.43 -6.62 -4.52
N GLN A 89 -2.01 -7.00 -3.33
CA GLN A 89 -0.61 -7.13 -2.93
C GLN A 89 -0.38 -8.46 -2.24
N LYS A 90 0.87 -8.92 -2.24
CA LYS A 90 1.23 -10.20 -1.66
C LYS A 90 1.32 -10.09 -0.14
N PHE A 91 0.35 -10.69 0.54
CA PHE A 91 0.33 -10.83 1.99
C PHE A 91 0.43 -12.32 2.33
N ILE A 92 1.34 -12.67 3.24
CA ILE A 92 1.55 -14.06 3.67
C ILE A 92 1.30 -14.13 5.17
N ARG A 93 0.21 -14.79 5.58
CA ARG A 93 -0.15 -14.94 6.98
C ARG A 93 1.01 -15.55 7.78
N GLY A 94 1.34 -14.92 8.92
CA GLY A 94 2.36 -15.43 9.83
C GLY A 94 3.80 -15.17 9.38
N ARG A 95 4.00 -14.40 8.32
CA ARG A 95 5.35 -14.08 7.84
C ARG A 95 6.12 -13.26 8.87
N SER A 96 7.38 -13.64 9.10
CA SER A 96 8.31 -12.86 9.89
C SER A 96 8.73 -11.59 9.13
N PHE A 97 8.88 -10.49 9.87
CA PHE A 97 9.28 -9.21 9.30
C PHE A 97 10.80 -9.05 9.35
N PHE A 98 11.36 -8.47 8.29
CA PHE A 98 12.77 -8.09 8.28
C PHE A 98 12.96 -6.77 9.04
N GLN A 99 14.01 -6.69 9.87
CA GLN A 99 14.23 -5.55 10.74
C GLN A 99 14.41 -4.22 9.99
N SER A 100 15.18 -4.22 8.91
CA SER A 100 15.41 -3.00 8.11
C SER A 100 14.12 -2.47 7.47
N ILE A 101 13.26 -3.38 7.03
CA ILE A 101 11.96 -3.03 6.44
C ILE A 101 11.01 -2.55 7.55
N SER A 102 10.95 -3.25 8.67
CA SER A 102 10.11 -2.85 9.81
C SER A 102 10.45 -1.46 10.31
N ALA A 103 11.74 -1.13 10.39
CA ALA A 103 12.19 0.19 10.82
C ALA A 103 11.69 1.30 9.90
N VAL A 104 11.71 1.08 8.58
CA VAL A 104 11.18 2.04 7.60
C VAL A 104 9.67 2.18 7.78
N VAL A 105 8.95 1.07 7.89
CA VAL A 105 7.49 1.10 8.06
C VAL A 105 7.11 1.86 9.33
N ASP A 106 7.78 1.59 10.44
CA ASP A 106 7.51 2.30 11.71
C ASP A 106 7.70 3.80 11.58
N GLU A 107 8.63 4.24 10.73
CA GLU A 107 8.89 5.66 10.50
C GLU A 107 7.83 6.33 9.60
N ILE A 108 7.34 5.64 8.57
CA ILE A 108 6.53 6.27 7.51
C ILE A 108 5.15 5.64 7.28
N PHE A 109 4.65 4.75 8.15
CA PHE A 109 3.39 4.03 7.91
C PHE A 109 2.18 4.96 7.77
N ASN A 110 2.25 6.20 8.24
CA ASN A 110 1.17 7.18 8.10
C ASN A 110 1.48 8.27 7.07
N ASP A 111 2.39 7.98 6.15
CA ASP A 111 2.66 8.80 4.97
C ASP A 111 2.16 8.05 3.72
N TYR A 112 1.73 8.80 2.70
CA TYR A 112 1.31 8.20 1.43
C TYR A 112 1.49 9.19 0.29
N ILE A 113 1.36 8.71 -0.94
CA ILE A 113 1.47 9.54 -2.13
C ILE A 113 0.12 9.70 -2.82
N ARG A 114 -0.05 10.85 -3.46
CA ARG A 114 -1.23 11.19 -4.27
C ARG A 114 -0.81 12.09 -5.43
N ARG A 115 -1.70 12.25 -6.40
CA ARG A 115 -1.49 13.23 -7.47
C ARG A 115 -1.91 14.62 -7.00
N GLN A 116 -1.20 15.66 -7.42
CA GLN A 116 -1.57 17.05 -7.14
C GLN A 116 -3.01 17.31 -7.62
N GLY A 117 -3.79 18.00 -6.76
CA GLY A 117 -5.18 18.30 -7.04
C GLY A 117 -6.18 17.20 -6.74
N PHE A 118 -5.70 16.03 -6.31
CA PHE A 118 -6.57 14.91 -5.94
C PHE A 118 -6.40 14.58 -4.46
N VAL A 119 -7.51 14.25 -3.80
CA VAL A 119 -7.52 13.84 -2.39
C VAL A 119 -7.20 12.35 -2.25
N GLU A 120 -7.62 11.56 -3.22
CA GLU A 120 -7.52 10.10 -3.21
C GLU A 120 -6.06 9.64 -3.12
N PRO A 121 -5.73 8.68 -2.23
CA PRO A 121 -4.41 8.04 -2.26
C PRO A 121 -4.17 7.37 -3.61
N LEU A 122 -2.96 7.45 -4.12
CA LEU A 122 -2.63 6.85 -5.40
C LEU A 122 -2.84 5.34 -5.36
N SER A 123 -3.53 4.80 -6.37
CA SER A 123 -3.60 3.35 -6.58
C SER A 123 -2.25 2.89 -7.17
N ALA A 124 -1.24 2.84 -6.31
CA ALA A 124 0.16 2.69 -6.70
C ALA A 124 0.50 1.24 -7.03
N LYS A 125 0.32 0.86 -8.28
CA LYS A 125 0.67 -0.48 -8.75
C LYS A 125 2.18 -0.64 -8.87
N PHE A 126 2.66 -1.86 -8.66
CA PHE A 126 4.07 -2.20 -8.80
C PHE A 126 4.23 -3.64 -9.28
N CYS A 127 5.43 -3.95 -9.78
CA CYS A 127 5.81 -5.27 -10.26
C CYS A 127 7.31 -5.44 -10.04
N ASN A 128 7.85 -6.66 -10.18
CA ASN A 128 9.27 -6.85 -9.96
C ASN A 128 10.15 -6.16 -11.01
N GLY A 129 9.67 -6.00 -12.23
CA GLY A 129 10.41 -5.32 -13.31
C GLY A 129 11.40 -6.22 -14.04
N THR A 130 11.39 -7.51 -13.75
CA THR A 130 12.26 -8.51 -14.42
C THR A 130 11.43 -9.59 -15.12
N THR A 131 10.71 -10.41 -14.35
CA THR A 131 9.83 -11.46 -14.91
C THR A 131 8.42 -10.97 -15.15
N SER A 132 8.02 -9.84 -14.55
CA SER A 132 6.75 -9.16 -14.80
C SER A 132 6.99 -7.66 -14.99
N THR A 133 6.18 -7.04 -15.86
CA THR A 133 6.24 -5.60 -16.13
C THR A 133 4.84 -4.99 -15.95
N CYS A 134 4.79 -3.71 -15.63
CA CYS A 134 3.55 -2.98 -15.44
C CYS A 134 3.77 -1.48 -15.70
N ASP A 135 2.69 -0.71 -15.69
CA ASP A 135 2.75 0.75 -15.84
C ASP A 135 3.13 1.47 -14.53
N GLY A 136 3.44 0.73 -13.47
CA GLY A 136 3.79 1.27 -12.16
C GLY A 136 5.26 1.14 -11.83
N LEU A 137 5.53 1.10 -10.52
CA LEU A 137 6.88 1.00 -9.98
C LEU A 137 7.51 -0.34 -10.34
N SER A 138 8.70 -0.29 -10.93
CA SER A 138 9.58 -1.47 -11.05
C SER A 138 10.36 -1.61 -9.74
N GLN A 139 10.19 -2.72 -9.04
CA GLN A 139 10.86 -2.94 -7.75
C GLN A 139 12.38 -3.00 -7.92
N TRP A 140 12.89 -3.80 -8.89
CA TRP A 140 14.31 -3.84 -9.20
C TRP A 140 14.82 -2.52 -9.77
N GLY A 141 14.02 -1.84 -10.61
CA GLY A 141 14.36 -0.51 -11.11
C GLY A 141 14.51 0.52 -9.99
N SER A 142 13.68 0.44 -8.94
CA SER A 142 13.81 1.31 -7.79
C SER A 142 15.15 1.12 -7.06
N GLN A 143 15.59 -0.12 -6.95
CA GLN A 143 16.89 -0.44 -6.35
C GLN A 143 18.05 0.10 -7.20
N GLU A 144 17.98 -0.06 -8.52
CA GLU A 144 18.99 0.48 -9.43
C GLU A 144 19.08 2.01 -9.32
N MET A 145 17.94 2.69 -9.28
CA MET A 145 17.90 4.15 -9.10
C MET A 145 18.46 4.56 -7.73
N ALA A 146 18.12 3.84 -6.66
CA ALA A 146 18.64 4.11 -5.33
C ALA A 146 20.17 3.96 -5.28
N GLN A 147 20.69 2.92 -5.92
CA GLN A 147 22.14 2.71 -6.05
C GLN A 147 22.81 3.83 -6.83
N ALA A 148 22.12 4.47 -7.76
CA ALA A 148 22.59 5.62 -8.51
C ALA A 148 22.46 6.96 -7.74
N GLY A 149 21.92 6.94 -6.51
CA GLY A 149 21.82 8.09 -5.64
C GLY A 149 20.49 8.83 -5.65
N TYR A 150 19.48 8.33 -6.33
CA TYR A 150 18.15 8.93 -6.32
C TYR A 150 17.45 8.71 -4.99
N ASN A 151 16.70 9.71 -4.52
CA ASN A 151 15.92 9.60 -3.30
C ASN A 151 14.54 8.95 -3.59
N SER A 152 13.79 8.63 -2.54
CA SER A 152 12.53 7.90 -2.67
C SER A 152 11.50 8.66 -3.51
N MET A 153 11.37 9.97 -3.34
CA MET A 153 10.42 10.76 -4.12
C MET A 153 10.82 10.89 -5.59
N GLU A 154 12.11 11.00 -5.89
CA GLU A 154 12.61 10.98 -7.27
C GLU A 154 12.27 9.65 -7.95
N ILE A 155 12.45 8.55 -7.24
CA ILE A 155 12.10 7.21 -7.73
C ILE A 155 10.59 7.13 -8.02
N LEU A 156 9.76 7.55 -7.07
CA LEU A 156 8.31 7.50 -7.23
C LEU A 156 7.81 8.38 -8.38
N ARG A 157 8.38 9.57 -8.53
CA ARG A 157 8.01 10.47 -9.65
C ARG A 157 8.44 9.90 -11.00
N HIS A 158 9.56 9.20 -11.05
CA HIS A 158 10.00 8.55 -12.29
C HIS A 158 8.97 7.54 -12.80
N TYR A 159 8.37 6.76 -11.89
CA TYR A 159 7.43 5.72 -12.29
C TYR A 159 5.98 6.15 -12.35
N TYR A 160 5.56 7.12 -11.52
CA TYR A 160 4.16 7.52 -11.42
C TYR A 160 3.87 8.90 -12.01
N GLY A 161 4.89 9.72 -12.25
CA GLY A 161 4.75 11.05 -12.83
C GLY A 161 5.21 12.16 -11.91
N ASP A 162 5.53 13.32 -12.50
CA ASP A 162 6.08 14.47 -11.77
C ASP A 162 5.06 15.15 -10.85
N ASP A 163 3.78 14.86 -11.04
CA ASP A 163 2.68 15.40 -10.23
C ASP A 163 2.45 14.66 -8.91
N ILE A 164 3.27 13.68 -8.59
CA ILE A 164 3.17 12.94 -7.33
C ILE A 164 3.67 13.81 -6.17
N GLU A 165 2.86 13.89 -5.12
CA GLU A 165 3.21 14.58 -3.88
C GLU A 165 3.06 13.65 -2.68
N LEU A 166 3.86 13.92 -1.63
CA LEU A 166 3.84 13.17 -0.39
C LEU A 166 2.91 13.85 0.62
N VAL A 167 2.02 13.07 1.20
CA VAL A 167 1.21 13.48 2.36
C VAL A 167 1.81 12.82 3.59
N VAL A 168 2.12 13.62 4.60
CA VAL A 168 2.73 13.13 5.84
C VAL A 168 1.78 13.24 7.01
N ASN A 169 1.95 12.37 8.00
CA ASN A 169 1.22 12.41 9.26
C ASN A 169 -0.30 12.36 9.11
N ALA A 170 -0.79 11.50 8.23
CA ALA A 170 -2.23 11.26 8.12
C ALA A 170 -2.79 10.73 9.45
N PRO A 171 -4.04 11.11 9.82
CA PRO A 171 -4.62 10.65 11.07
C PRO A 171 -4.90 9.15 11.06
N ILE A 172 -4.79 8.52 12.21
CA ILE A 172 -5.10 7.10 12.40
C ILE A 172 -6.51 6.98 12.95
N GLN A 173 -7.35 6.19 12.31
CA GLN A 173 -8.76 6.01 12.70
C GLN A 173 -9.18 4.57 12.47
N ASP A 174 -10.20 4.13 13.20
CA ASP A 174 -10.86 2.85 12.90
C ASP A 174 -11.68 2.99 11.62
N ILE A 175 -11.75 1.91 10.83
CA ILE A 175 -12.59 1.89 9.64
C ILE A 175 -14.05 1.96 10.08
N THR A 176 -14.76 2.95 9.52
CA THR A 176 -16.21 3.08 9.70
C THR A 176 -16.90 2.67 8.40
N GLN A 177 -17.97 1.87 8.53
CA GLN A 177 -18.78 1.48 7.38
C GLN A 177 -19.75 2.62 7.06
N SER A 178 -19.68 3.12 5.83
CA SER A 178 -20.51 4.26 5.41
C SER A 178 -21.41 3.93 4.21
N TYR A 179 -21.42 2.69 3.73
CA TYR A 179 -22.24 2.28 2.60
C TYR A 179 -23.57 1.68 3.07
N PRO A 180 -24.63 1.82 2.25
CA PRO A 180 -25.95 1.28 2.62
C PRO A 180 -25.95 -0.24 2.81
N GLY A 181 -26.70 -0.71 3.83
CA GLY A 181 -26.83 -2.13 4.13
C GLY A 181 -25.80 -2.67 5.10
N SER A 182 -24.88 -1.86 5.56
CA SER A 182 -23.96 -2.26 6.63
C SER A 182 -24.65 -2.24 8.00
N PRO A 183 -24.43 -3.26 8.83
CA PRO A 183 -24.97 -3.25 10.17
C PRO A 183 -24.38 -2.17 11.08
#